data_3e5284a5c12e381b509eb80f0d015e43
#
_entry.id   3e5284a5c12e381b509eb80f0d015e43
#
_cell.length_a   1.000
_cell.length_b   1.000
_cell.length_c   1.000
_cell.angle_alpha   90.00
_cell.angle_beta   90.00
_cell.angle_gamma   90.00
#
_symmetry.space_group_name_H-M   'P 1'
#
loop_
_entity.id
_entity.type
_entity.pdbx_description
1 polymer ?
#
loop_
_entity_poly.entity_id
_entity_poly.type
_entity_poly.pdbx_seq_one_letter_code
_entity_poly.pdbx_strand_id
1 'polypeptide(L)'
;YPTIQAAVDAAEPGDLILVGPGVYKEEVTVTTPSLIIRGTDRNAVIIDGEMVRGNGFAVLADAVAIENLTARNARLNGFYWAGITGFRGSYLTAYNNGDYGIYAFGATDGLVEDSYASGSPDSGFYIGQCYPCRIVIRHVTAERNAIGYSGTNSGGELYVVSSIWRANRAGLVPASLDIELQAPQREMVIARNVIVGNSNRSAPAWALPGIAFGSGVLIAGGVGDIVEHNVIADHAQYGVLVTPMLDKNFYPAKKNIIRDNLVLRSGRADLAVSGPGSSGNCLSHNHAVVVAPVGLRTVHRCGGLNLPLSLDPLAFTALVLLSFVYYFDPPF
;
A
#
# COMPACT_ATOMS: atom_id res chain seq x y z
N TYR A 1 24.89 4.96 24.60
CA TYR A 1 25.15 5.79 23.44
C TYR A 1 24.28 7.04 23.49
N PRO A 2 24.80 8.19 23.05
CA PRO A 2 24.05 9.44 23.08
C PRO A 2 22.98 9.56 21.98
N THR A 3 23.13 8.80 20.88
CA THR A 3 22.23 8.76 19.73
C THR A 3 21.95 7.33 19.33
N ILE A 4 20.85 7.12 18.59
CA ILE A 4 20.52 5.80 18.03
C ILE A 4 21.56 5.45 16.95
N GLN A 5 21.96 6.42 16.10
CA GLN A 5 22.96 6.17 15.06
C GLN A 5 24.28 5.70 15.67
N ALA A 6 24.76 6.34 16.75
CA ALA A 6 26.00 5.90 17.41
C ALA A 6 25.93 4.47 17.99
N ALA A 7 24.74 4.03 18.41
CA ALA A 7 24.53 2.65 18.83
C ALA A 7 24.53 1.70 17.63
N VAL A 8 23.89 2.08 16.52
CA VAL A 8 23.87 1.30 15.27
C VAL A 8 25.27 1.15 14.68
N ASP A 9 26.08 2.23 14.70
CA ASP A 9 27.45 2.22 14.17
C ASP A 9 28.42 1.32 14.98
N ALA A 10 28.11 1.14 16.27
CA ALA A 10 28.91 0.30 17.18
C ALA A 10 28.42 -1.14 17.29
N ALA A 11 27.26 -1.46 16.69
CA ALA A 11 26.64 -2.78 16.82
C ALA A 11 27.25 -3.81 15.87
N GLU A 12 27.31 -5.06 16.33
CA GLU A 12 27.68 -6.22 15.55
C GLU A 12 26.43 -7.00 15.08
N PRO A 13 26.55 -7.80 14.00
CA PRO A 13 25.42 -8.64 13.55
C PRO A 13 24.88 -9.55 14.67
N GLY A 14 23.57 -9.49 14.90
CA GLY A 14 22.89 -10.23 15.96
C GLY A 14 22.59 -9.41 17.21
N ASP A 15 23.08 -8.19 17.31
CA ASP A 15 22.87 -7.35 18.48
C ASP A 15 21.42 -6.84 18.59
N LEU A 16 21.01 -6.63 19.83
CA LEU A 16 19.81 -5.91 20.22
C LEU A 16 20.18 -4.51 20.72
N ILE A 17 19.73 -3.49 20.01
CA ILE A 17 19.80 -2.09 20.43
C ILE A 17 18.48 -1.73 21.14
N LEU A 18 18.54 -1.56 22.44
CA LEU A 18 17.39 -1.14 23.23
C LEU A 18 17.40 0.39 23.37
N VAL A 19 16.36 1.04 22.84
CA VAL A 19 16.23 2.48 22.80
C VAL A 19 15.31 2.95 23.93
N GLY A 20 15.82 3.78 24.82
CA GLY A 20 15.07 4.40 25.93
C GLY A 20 14.14 5.53 25.49
N PRO A 21 13.25 6.01 26.39
CA PRO A 21 12.36 7.12 26.10
C PRO A 21 13.13 8.39 25.73
N GLY A 22 12.67 9.10 24.71
CA GLY A 22 13.28 10.35 24.24
C GLY A 22 12.76 10.78 22.87
N VAL A 23 13.02 12.02 22.52
CA VAL A 23 12.81 12.55 21.16
C VAL A 23 14.18 12.69 20.51
N TYR A 24 14.45 11.82 19.56
CA TYR A 24 15.72 11.69 18.84
C TYR A 24 15.61 12.47 17.53
N LYS A 25 16.35 13.59 17.44
CA LYS A 25 16.36 14.45 16.25
C LYS A 25 17.46 13.98 15.28
N GLU A 26 17.27 12.81 14.71
CA GLU A 26 18.27 12.17 13.83
C GLU A 26 17.60 11.43 12.66
N GLU A 27 18.38 11.08 11.68
CA GLU A 27 18.09 10.10 10.63
C GLU A 27 18.98 8.90 10.92
N VAL A 28 18.41 7.71 11.02
CA VAL A 28 19.16 6.49 11.36
C VAL A 28 19.34 5.64 10.12
N THR A 29 20.59 5.43 9.71
CA THR A 29 20.95 4.53 8.60
C THR A 29 21.52 3.23 9.15
N VAL A 30 20.92 2.10 8.78
CA VAL A 30 21.29 0.77 9.25
C VAL A 30 21.96 0.00 8.11
N THR A 31 23.26 -0.25 8.22
CA THR A 31 24.06 -1.01 7.25
C THR A 31 24.62 -2.32 7.81
N THR A 32 24.47 -2.56 9.12
CA THR A 32 24.84 -3.81 9.78
C THR A 32 23.65 -4.78 9.75
N PRO A 33 23.80 -5.99 9.20
CA PRO A 33 22.73 -6.96 9.10
C PRO A 33 22.37 -7.60 10.44
N SER A 34 21.20 -8.23 10.49
CA SER A 34 20.72 -9.01 11.63
C SER A 34 20.57 -8.22 12.94
N LEU A 35 20.38 -6.91 12.87
CA LEU A 35 20.13 -6.09 14.04
C LEU A 35 18.66 -6.10 14.45
N ILE A 36 18.43 -6.00 15.75
CA ILE A 36 17.12 -5.68 16.32
C ILE A 36 17.20 -4.31 17.00
N ILE A 37 16.45 -3.33 16.50
CA ILE A 37 16.35 -2.00 17.09
C ILE A 37 14.98 -1.89 17.74
N ARG A 38 14.93 -1.85 19.06
CA ARG A 38 13.67 -1.90 19.83
C ARG A 38 13.56 -0.71 20.78
N GLY A 39 12.48 0.04 20.64
CA GLY A 39 12.08 1.03 21.64
C GLY A 39 11.48 0.36 22.88
N THR A 40 11.68 0.95 24.03
CA THR A 40 11.04 0.49 25.27
C THR A 40 9.55 0.80 25.33
N ASP A 41 9.12 1.86 24.64
CA ASP A 41 7.71 2.27 24.52
C ASP A 41 7.54 3.09 23.24
N ARG A 42 6.67 2.63 22.33
CA ARG A 42 6.45 3.27 21.04
C ARG A 42 5.93 4.70 21.13
N ASN A 43 5.27 5.06 22.23
CA ASN A 43 4.75 6.42 22.43
C ASN A 43 5.80 7.35 23.05
N ALA A 44 6.85 6.82 23.66
CA ALA A 44 7.89 7.57 24.35
C ALA A 44 9.25 7.57 23.61
N VAL A 45 9.48 6.61 22.72
CA VAL A 45 10.68 6.56 21.85
C VAL A 45 10.31 7.10 20.48
N ILE A 46 10.74 8.33 20.19
CA ILE A 46 10.29 9.07 19.02
C ILE A 46 11.51 9.56 18.21
N ILE A 47 11.60 9.17 16.96
CA ILE A 47 12.51 9.77 15.98
C ILE A 47 11.75 10.91 15.30
N ASP A 48 12.29 12.11 15.37
CA ASP A 48 11.69 13.32 14.80
C ASP A 48 12.60 13.91 13.71
N GLY A 49 12.17 13.82 12.47
CA GLY A 49 12.89 14.34 11.32
C GLY A 49 12.82 15.87 11.19
N GLU A 50 11.97 16.55 11.96
CA GLU A 50 11.78 18.01 11.94
C GLU A 50 11.50 18.58 10.53
N MET A 51 11.04 17.72 9.58
CA MET A 51 10.84 18.00 8.15
C MET A 51 12.14 18.45 7.41
N VAL A 52 13.29 18.17 7.99
CA VAL A 52 14.60 18.48 7.38
C VAL A 52 15.45 17.25 7.11
N ARG A 53 15.27 16.18 7.91
CA ARG A 53 15.97 14.89 7.73
C ARG A 53 15.20 14.00 6.77
N GLY A 54 15.92 13.22 5.97
CA GLY A 54 15.35 12.41 4.89
C GLY A 54 14.39 11.36 5.42
N ASN A 55 14.90 10.35 6.12
CA ASN A 55 14.10 9.27 6.69
C ASN A 55 14.20 9.26 8.23
N GLY A 56 13.21 8.68 8.89
CA GLY A 56 13.39 8.30 10.30
C GLY A 56 14.41 7.16 10.41
N PHE A 57 14.14 6.05 9.71
CA PHE A 57 15.06 4.94 9.53
C PHE A 57 15.24 4.62 8.04
N ALA A 58 16.49 4.45 7.60
CA ALA A 58 16.86 3.87 6.32
C ALA A 58 17.61 2.56 6.55
N VAL A 59 17.00 1.42 6.23
CA VAL A 59 17.56 0.09 6.43
C VAL A 59 18.05 -0.45 5.10
N LEU A 60 19.36 -0.63 5.00
CA LEU A 60 20.09 -1.06 3.80
C LEU A 60 20.82 -2.39 4.01
N ALA A 61 20.46 -3.13 5.05
CA ALA A 61 21.07 -4.41 5.42
C ALA A 61 20.00 -5.47 5.69
N ASP A 62 20.32 -6.72 5.42
CA ASP A 62 19.43 -7.87 5.55
C ASP A 62 19.11 -8.21 7.02
N ALA A 63 17.96 -8.85 7.21
CA ALA A 63 17.52 -9.41 8.48
C ALA A 63 17.42 -8.40 9.63
N VAL A 64 17.06 -7.16 9.35
CA VAL A 64 16.91 -6.10 10.36
C VAL A 64 15.45 -5.98 10.83
N ALA A 65 15.26 -5.98 12.15
CA ALA A 65 13.98 -5.71 12.78
C ALA A 65 13.97 -4.33 13.45
N ILE A 66 12.91 -3.54 13.22
CA ILE A 66 12.64 -2.29 13.94
C ILE A 66 11.31 -2.45 14.66
N GLU A 67 11.33 -2.21 15.97
CA GLU A 67 10.20 -2.55 16.82
C GLU A 67 9.90 -1.47 17.88
N ASN A 68 8.60 -1.29 18.14
CA ASN A 68 8.08 -0.56 19.29
C ASN A 68 8.60 0.87 19.44
N LEU A 69 8.57 1.65 18.37
CA LEU A 69 8.95 3.06 18.35
C LEU A 69 8.19 3.88 17.31
N THR A 70 8.32 5.19 17.37
CA THR A 70 7.66 6.14 16.48
C THR A 70 8.67 6.87 15.58
N ALA A 71 8.35 7.05 14.31
CA ALA A 71 9.03 7.96 13.39
C ALA A 71 8.03 9.01 12.86
N ARG A 72 8.38 10.29 12.98
CA ARG A 72 7.55 11.40 12.53
C ARG A 72 8.33 12.52 11.89
N ASN A 73 7.61 13.34 11.11
CA ASN A 73 8.15 14.56 10.52
C ASN A 73 9.46 14.33 9.74
N ALA A 74 9.67 13.14 9.18
CA ALA A 74 10.72 12.91 8.20
C ALA A 74 10.34 13.64 6.90
N ARG A 75 11.31 14.20 6.19
CA ARG A 75 11.07 14.86 4.89
C ARG A 75 10.65 13.86 3.81
N LEU A 76 11.06 12.60 3.94
CA LEU A 76 10.70 11.47 3.08
C LEU A 76 9.89 10.45 3.91
N ASN A 77 10.50 9.37 4.34
CA ASN A 77 9.81 8.22 4.92
C ASN A 77 9.99 8.11 6.43
N GLY A 78 8.99 7.57 7.11
CA GLY A 78 9.14 7.21 8.51
C GLY A 78 10.10 6.04 8.68
N PHE A 79 9.80 4.92 8.03
CA PHE A 79 10.63 3.70 8.02
C PHE A 79 10.82 3.25 6.58
N TYR A 80 12.06 3.00 6.19
CA TYR A 80 12.43 2.64 4.83
C TYR A 80 13.35 1.42 4.80
N TRP A 81 12.92 0.35 4.17
CA TRP A 81 13.73 -0.84 3.85
C TRP A 81 13.96 -0.88 2.34
N ALA A 82 15.22 -0.93 1.90
CA ALA A 82 15.56 -0.84 0.49
C ALA A 82 16.51 -1.93 0.01
N GLY A 83 16.04 -2.72 -0.97
CA GLY A 83 16.87 -3.71 -1.67
C GLY A 83 17.43 -4.82 -0.78
N ILE A 84 16.69 -5.20 0.26
CA ILE A 84 17.15 -6.15 1.30
C ILE A 84 16.28 -7.40 1.37
N THR A 85 16.80 -8.43 2.02
CA THR A 85 16.10 -9.69 2.28
C THR A 85 15.97 -9.93 3.78
N GLY A 86 14.75 -10.24 4.20
CA GLY A 86 14.44 -10.46 5.62
C GLY A 86 14.32 -9.14 6.39
N PHE A 87 13.10 -8.76 6.77
CA PHE A 87 12.89 -7.59 7.61
C PHE A 87 11.64 -7.73 8.49
N ARG A 88 11.61 -6.97 9.56
CA ARG A 88 10.43 -6.86 10.41
C ARG A 88 10.21 -5.43 10.87
N GLY A 89 8.99 -4.95 10.66
CA GLY A 89 8.46 -3.75 11.28
C GLY A 89 7.32 -4.11 12.21
N SER A 90 7.46 -3.95 13.53
CA SER A 90 6.45 -4.38 14.49
C SER A 90 6.18 -3.32 15.55
N TYR A 91 4.91 -3.08 15.87
CA TYR A 91 4.49 -2.02 16.82
C TYR A 91 5.07 -0.64 16.46
N LEU A 92 5.11 -0.30 15.17
CA LEU A 92 5.60 0.98 14.70
C LEU A 92 4.46 2.01 14.62
N THR A 93 4.81 3.28 14.85
CA THR A 93 3.96 4.42 14.54
C THR A 93 4.70 5.35 13.58
N ALA A 94 4.12 5.60 12.41
CA ALA A 94 4.64 6.55 11.43
C ALA A 94 3.61 7.65 11.19
N TYR A 95 3.95 8.93 11.43
CA TYR A 95 3.00 10.00 11.14
C TYR A 95 3.62 11.31 10.70
N ASN A 96 2.87 12.03 9.84
CA ASN A 96 3.28 13.31 9.26
C ASN A 96 4.65 13.24 8.57
N ASN A 97 4.97 12.13 7.92
CA ASN A 97 6.17 12.03 7.09
C ASN A 97 5.87 12.58 5.69
N GLY A 98 6.87 13.10 5.02
CA GLY A 98 6.71 13.87 3.79
C GLY A 98 6.45 13.03 2.55
N ASP A 99 6.56 11.69 2.61
CA ASP A 99 6.27 10.79 1.52
C ASP A 99 5.52 9.55 2.02
N TYR A 100 6.23 8.50 2.47
CA TYR A 100 5.62 7.27 3.00
C TYR A 100 5.72 7.16 4.52
N GLY A 101 4.75 6.47 5.12
CA GLY A 101 4.85 6.08 6.53
C GLY A 101 5.82 4.93 6.73
N ILE A 102 5.49 3.77 6.19
CA ILE A 102 6.25 2.51 6.27
C ILE A 102 6.43 1.98 4.84
N TYR A 103 7.68 1.96 4.39
CA TYR A 103 8.04 1.78 2.99
C TYR A 103 9.08 0.67 2.81
N ALA A 104 8.73 -0.38 2.05
CA ALA A 104 9.67 -1.42 1.62
C ALA A 104 9.76 -1.47 0.09
N PHE A 105 10.94 -1.20 -0.45
CA PHE A 105 11.21 -1.08 -1.86
C PHE A 105 12.30 -2.06 -2.32
N GLY A 106 11.96 -2.94 -3.25
CA GLY A 106 12.87 -4.00 -3.68
C GLY A 106 13.26 -4.95 -2.54
N ALA A 107 12.47 -4.98 -1.47
CA ALA A 107 12.71 -5.82 -0.30
C ALA A 107 11.86 -7.10 -0.35
N THR A 108 12.35 -8.20 0.22
CA THR A 108 11.67 -9.50 0.25
C THR A 108 11.72 -10.14 1.63
N ASP A 109 10.90 -11.17 1.85
CA ASP A 109 10.88 -11.96 3.08
C ASP A 109 10.61 -11.11 4.33
N GLY A 110 9.49 -10.36 4.31
CA GLY A 110 9.21 -9.34 5.30
C GLY A 110 7.93 -9.55 6.11
N LEU A 111 7.88 -8.91 7.27
CA LEU A 111 6.70 -8.83 8.13
C LEU A 111 6.51 -7.39 8.62
N VAL A 112 5.32 -6.82 8.37
CA VAL A 112 4.88 -5.57 8.99
C VAL A 112 3.61 -5.85 9.78
N GLU A 113 3.65 -5.61 11.08
CA GLU A 113 2.52 -5.96 11.95
C GLU A 113 2.30 -4.96 13.09
N ASP A 114 1.07 -4.96 13.63
CA ASP A 114 0.67 -4.19 14.82
C ASP A 114 1.06 -2.70 14.75
N SER A 115 1.06 -2.14 13.55
CA SER A 115 1.64 -0.83 13.24
C SER A 115 0.58 0.17 12.76
N TYR A 116 0.92 1.45 12.88
CA TYR A 116 0.04 2.55 12.53
C TYR A 116 0.75 3.55 11.61
N ALA A 117 0.04 4.04 10.57
CA ALA A 117 0.54 5.09 9.69
C ALA A 117 -0.53 6.15 9.40
N SER A 118 -0.16 7.43 9.49
CA SER A 118 -1.07 8.56 9.25
C SER A 118 -0.35 9.80 8.72
N GLY A 119 -1.05 10.57 7.89
CA GLY A 119 -0.56 11.87 7.42
C GLY A 119 0.52 11.81 6.36
N SER A 120 0.65 10.70 5.65
CA SER A 120 1.60 10.53 4.56
C SER A 120 0.98 10.99 3.23
N PRO A 121 1.63 11.90 2.47
CA PRO A 121 1.05 12.45 1.23
C PRO A 121 1.15 11.52 0.02
N ASP A 122 1.90 10.41 0.10
CA ASP A 122 1.79 9.29 -0.82
C ASP A 122 1.02 8.15 -0.15
N SER A 123 1.62 7.30 0.65
CA SER A 123 0.87 6.25 1.33
C SER A 123 1.33 5.94 2.74
N GLY A 124 0.38 5.41 3.55
CA GLY A 124 0.68 4.95 4.90
C GLY A 124 1.63 3.76 4.89
N PHE A 125 1.34 2.77 4.04
CA PHE A 125 2.13 1.55 3.85
C PHE A 125 2.40 1.33 2.37
N TYR A 126 3.62 0.91 2.06
CA TYR A 126 4.04 0.61 0.70
C TYR A 126 4.92 -0.63 0.62
N ILE A 127 4.59 -1.53 -0.33
CA ILE A 127 5.47 -2.62 -0.75
C ILE A 127 5.56 -2.58 -2.27
N GLY A 128 6.76 -2.38 -2.81
CA GLY A 128 6.96 -2.29 -4.26
C GLY A 128 8.23 -2.95 -4.76
N GLN A 129 8.25 -3.16 -6.08
CA GLN A 129 9.39 -3.68 -6.83
C GLN A 129 9.92 -5.04 -6.30
N CYS A 130 9.03 -5.98 -5.99
CA CYS A 130 9.41 -7.33 -5.56
C CYS A 130 8.54 -8.43 -6.20
N TYR A 131 9.18 -9.51 -6.63
CA TYR A 131 8.50 -10.72 -7.07
C TYR A 131 9.46 -11.95 -7.06
N PRO A 132 9.15 -13.01 -6.27
CA PRO A 132 8.14 -13.04 -5.22
C PRO A 132 8.53 -12.16 -4.04
N CYS A 133 7.54 -11.46 -3.45
CA CYS A 133 7.80 -10.61 -2.29
C CYS A 133 8.00 -11.43 -1.00
N ARG A 134 7.16 -12.43 -0.76
CA ARG A 134 7.09 -13.20 0.51
C ARG A 134 6.96 -12.28 1.73
N ILE A 135 5.98 -11.38 1.66
CA ILE A 135 5.75 -10.33 2.67
C ILE A 135 4.33 -10.44 3.22
N VAL A 136 4.19 -10.22 4.51
CA VAL A 136 2.90 -10.11 5.20
C VAL A 136 2.77 -8.74 5.85
N ILE A 137 1.66 -8.04 5.57
CA ILE A 137 1.19 -6.88 6.33
C ILE A 137 -0.07 -7.32 7.07
N ARG A 138 -0.07 -7.20 8.39
CA ARG A 138 -1.22 -7.61 9.21
C ARG A 138 -1.41 -6.76 10.46
N HIS A 139 -2.67 -6.67 10.94
CA HIS A 139 -3.04 -5.94 12.15
C HIS A 139 -2.56 -4.48 12.16
N VAL A 140 -2.52 -3.86 10.98
CA VAL A 140 -2.12 -2.47 10.84
C VAL A 140 -3.33 -1.55 10.72
N THR A 141 -3.12 -0.27 11.01
CA THR A 141 -4.10 0.78 10.73
C THR A 141 -3.46 1.89 9.92
N ALA A 142 -4.06 2.22 8.77
CA ALA A 142 -3.70 3.38 7.98
C ALA A 142 -4.87 4.34 7.88
N GLU A 143 -4.68 5.57 8.33
CA GLU A 143 -5.72 6.60 8.22
C GLU A 143 -5.15 7.97 7.89
N ARG A 144 -5.96 8.80 7.19
CA ARG A 144 -5.59 10.19 6.83
C ARG A 144 -4.32 10.30 6.00
N ASN A 145 -4.02 9.30 5.16
CA ASN A 145 -2.98 9.34 4.14
C ASN A 145 -3.60 9.65 2.76
N ALA A 146 -2.79 9.93 1.75
CA ALA A 146 -3.31 9.93 0.39
C ALA A 146 -3.81 8.52 0.03
N ILE A 147 -2.99 7.51 0.23
CA ILE A 147 -3.36 6.11 0.03
C ILE A 147 -3.08 5.35 1.34
N GLY A 148 -4.00 4.47 1.74
CA GLY A 148 -3.76 3.61 2.90
C GLY A 148 -2.61 2.64 2.66
N TYR A 149 -2.73 1.84 1.61
CA TYR A 149 -1.69 0.97 1.08
C TYR A 149 -1.50 1.23 -0.42
N SER A 150 -0.28 1.42 -0.86
CA SER A 150 0.09 1.36 -2.26
C SER A 150 1.15 0.29 -2.50
N GLY A 151 1.14 -0.29 -3.70
CA GLY A 151 2.11 -1.30 -4.08
C GLY A 151 2.30 -1.31 -5.58
N THR A 152 3.52 -0.99 -6.03
CA THR A 152 3.83 -0.96 -7.45
C THR A 152 4.68 -2.16 -7.82
N ASN A 153 4.26 -2.89 -8.88
CA ASN A 153 5.01 -4.03 -9.43
C ASN A 153 5.46 -5.03 -8.36
N SER A 154 4.55 -5.39 -7.48
CA SER A 154 4.79 -6.28 -6.35
C SER A 154 3.84 -7.47 -6.36
N GLY A 155 4.21 -8.54 -5.69
CA GLY A 155 3.37 -9.73 -5.59
C GLY A 155 4.12 -11.04 -5.38
N GLY A 156 3.39 -12.14 -5.53
CA GLY A 156 3.93 -13.46 -5.17
C GLY A 156 4.14 -13.61 -3.66
N GLU A 157 3.24 -14.33 -2.99
CA GLU A 157 3.22 -14.47 -1.54
C GLU A 157 3.19 -13.12 -0.80
N LEU A 158 2.46 -12.14 -1.35
CA LEU A 158 2.22 -10.83 -0.73
C LEU A 158 0.81 -10.81 -0.14
N TYR A 159 0.74 -10.68 1.18
CA TYR A 159 -0.50 -10.73 1.94
C TYR A 159 -0.73 -9.42 2.71
N VAL A 160 -1.86 -8.77 2.44
CA VAL A 160 -2.33 -7.60 3.21
C VAL A 160 -3.63 -8.01 3.90
N VAL A 161 -3.54 -8.33 5.18
CA VAL A 161 -4.60 -9.05 5.88
C VAL A 161 -4.95 -8.47 7.25
N SER A 162 -6.19 -8.69 7.68
CA SER A 162 -6.67 -8.42 9.06
C SER A 162 -6.34 -7.01 9.54
N SER A 163 -6.50 -6.01 8.70
CA SER A 163 -6.04 -4.63 8.93
C SER A 163 -7.15 -3.62 8.67
N ILE A 164 -6.95 -2.37 9.10
CA ILE A 164 -7.92 -1.29 9.01
C ILE A 164 -7.37 -0.18 8.10
N TRP A 165 -8.12 0.14 7.06
CA TRP A 165 -7.80 1.16 6.06
C TRP A 165 -8.95 2.16 6.00
N ARG A 166 -8.80 3.32 6.65
CA ARG A 166 -9.92 4.24 6.80
C ARG A 166 -9.53 5.70 6.66
N ALA A 167 -10.50 6.50 6.24
CA ALA A 167 -10.36 7.96 6.18
C ALA A 167 -9.11 8.44 5.41
N ASN A 168 -8.54 7.62 4.50
CA ASN A 168 -7.57 8.03 3.51
C ASN A 168 -8.28 8.67 2.29
N ARG A 169 -7.57 9.22 1.33
CA ARG A 169 -8.18 9.60 0.03
C ARG A 169 -8.54 8.38 -0.80
N ALA A 170 -7.70 7.33 -0.76
CA ALA A 170 -7.95 6.01 -1.32
C ALA A 170 -7.54 4.91 -0.31
N GLY A 171 -8.18 3.74 -0.37
CA GLY A 171 -7.87 2.63 0.52
C GLY A 171 -6.61 1.89 0.12
N LEU A 172 -6.72 0.87 -0.73
CA LEU A 172 -5.61 0.06 -1.23
C LEU A 172 -5.50 0.19 -2.75
N VAL A 173 -4.30 0.48 -3.24
CA VAL A 173 -4.04 0.72 -4.66
C VAL A 173 -2.80 -0.07 -5.13
N PRO A 174 -2.92 -1.40 -5.34
CA PRO A 174 -1.91 -2.13 -6.09
C PRO A 174 -1.93 -1.73 -7.57
N ALA A 175 -0.76 -1.42 -8.14
CA ALA A 175 -0.65 -0.87 -9.48
C ALA A 175 0.56 -1.40 -10.27
N SER A 176 0.42 -1.47 -11.59
CA SER A 176 1.51 -1.72 -12.54
C SER A 176 1.98 -0.41 -13.13
N LEU A 177 3.25 -0.07 -12.98
CA LEU A 177 3.86 1.15 -13.51
C LEU A 177 5.25 0.84 -14.11
N ASP A 178 5.65 1.63 -15.11
CA ASP A 178 6.95 1.48 -15.77
C ASP A 178 8.11 2.11 -15.00
N ILE A 179 7.82 2.85 -13.95
CA ILE A 179 8.83 3.52 -13.13
C ILE A 179 9.61 2.55 -12.24
N GLU A 180 9.03 1.39 -11.96
CA GLU A 180 9.64 0.35 -11.14
C GLU A 180 9.87 -0.94 -11.91
N LEU A 181 10.87 -1.71 -11.49
CA LEU A 181 11.13 -3.05 -12.03
C LEU A 181 10.01 -4.04 -11.61
N GLN A 182 10.07 -5.25 -12.13
CA GLN A 182 9.17 -6.37 -11.79
C GLN A 182 7.72 -6.23 -12.27
N ALA A 183 7.41 -5.28 -13.17
CA ALA A 183 6.08 -5.19 -13.77
C ALA A 183 5.64 -6.51 -14.44
N PRO A 184 4.34 -6.85 -14.42
CA PRO A 184 3.24 -6.14 -13.78
C PRO A 184 3.11 -6.46 -12.28
N GLN A 185 2.30 -5.69 -11.54
CA GLN A 185 1.78 -6.05 -10.24
C GLN A 185 0.95 -7.34 -10.35
N ARG A 186 1.08 -8.27 -9.39
CA ARG A 186 0.45 -9.59 -9.53
C ARG A 186 0.42 -10.43 -8.25
N GLU A 187 -0.57 -11.34 -8.19
CA GLU A 187 -0.62 -12.42 -7.18
C GLU A 187 -0.56 -11.93 -5.73
N MET A 188 -1.21 -10.79 -5.48
CA MET A 188 -1.39 -10.23 -4.14
C MET A 188 -2.69 -10.76 -3.52
N VAL A 189 -2.69 -10.95 -2.21
CA VAL A 189 -3.90 -11.31 -1.44
C VAL A 189 -4.27 -10.18 -0.48
N ILE A 190 -5.47 -9.62 -0.68
CA ILE A 190 -6.10 -8.63 0.19
C ILE A 190 -7.26 -9.32 0.91
N ALA A 191 -7.09 -9.68 2.19
CA ALA A 191 -8.10 -10.49 2.86
C ALA A 191 -8.38 -10.07 4.31
N ARG A 192 -9.66 -10.23 4.72
CA ARG A 192 -10.12 -9.99 6.10
C ARG A 192 -9.84 -8.58 6.62
N ASN A 193 -9.81 -7.60 5.75
CA ASN A 193 -9.61 -6.20 6.10
C ASN A 193 -10.94 -5.48 6.33
N VAL A 194 -10.87 -4.38 7.08
CA VAL A 194 -11.91 -3.36 7.18
C VAL A 194 -11.45 -2.13 6.40
N ILE A 195 -12.12 -1.83 5.30
CA ILE A 195 -11.75 -0.78 4.34
C ILE A 195 -12.94 0.18 4.27
N VAL A 196 -12.87 1.33 4.96
CA VAL A 196 -14.07 2.17 5.14
C VAL A 196 -13.78 3.66 5.00
N GLY A 197 -14.69 4.37 4.35
CA GLY A 197 -14.69 5.83 4.30
C GLY A 197 -13.42 6.45 3.70
N ASN A 198 -12.77 5.79 2.74
CA ASN A 198 -11.57 6.33 2.08
C ASN A 198 -11.98 7.33 0.99
N SER A 199 -12.32 8.53 1.42
CA SER A 199 -12.76 9.66 0.58
C SER A 199 -12.40 10.99 1.23
N ASN A 200 -11.38 11.02 2.07
CA ASN A 200 -11.01 12.16 2.90
C ASN A 200 -10.21 13.19 2.10
N ARG A 201 -10.88 14.25 1.64
CA ARG A 201 -10.26 15.36 0.88
C ARG A 201 -9.25 16.16 1.71
N SER A 202 -9.31 16.10 3.04
CA SER A 202 -8.40 16.82 3.94
C SER A 202 -7.11 16.05 4.23
N ALA A 203 -6.99 14.79 3.84
CA ALA A 203 -5.74 14.06 3.96
C ALA A 203 -4.70 14.65 2.98
N PRO A 204 -3.41 14.71 3.33
CA PRO A 204 -2.39 15.21 2.44
C PRO A 204 -2.30 14.34 1.18
N ALA A 205 -1.86 14.92 0.06
CA ALA A 205 -1.50 14.16 -1.14
C ALA A 205 -0.58 14.99 -2.03
N TRP A 206 0.43 14.36 -2.61
CA TRP A 206 1.22 14.95 -3.69
C TRP A 206 0.39 14.98 -4.98
N ALA A 207 0.16 13.82 -5.53
CA ALA A 207 -0.70 13.62 -6.68
C ALA A 207 -1.44 12.29 -6.53
N LEU A 208 -2.76 12.31 -6.55
CA LEU A 208 -3.57 11.11 -6.54
C LEU A 208 -4.41 11.09 -7.81
N PRO A 209 -4.28 10.07 -8.68
CA PRO A 209 -5.16 9.92 -9.83
C PRO A 209 -6.63 10.01 -9.43
N GLY A 210 -7.42 10.80 -10.13
CA GLY A 210 -8.83 11.04 -9.80
C GLY A 210 -9.67 9.76 -9.69
N ILE A 211 -9.24 8.69 -10.39
CA ILE A 211 -9.88 7.37 -10.31
C ILE A 211 -9.58 6.66 -8.98
N ALA A 212 -8.44 6.93 -8.35
CA ALA A 212 -8.09 6.33 -7.06
C ALA A 212 -8.83 7.01 -5.91
N PHE A 213 -9.06 8.33 -6.00
CA PHE A 213 -9.79 9.06 -4.96
C PHE A 213 -11.16 8.45 -4.70
N GLY A 214 -11.46 8.16 -3.44
CA GLY A 214 -12.76 7.61 -3.05
C GLY A 214 -12.98 6.15 -3.47
N SER A 215 -11.91 5.40 -3.71
CA SER A 215 -11.96 3.95 -3.94
C SER A 215 -11.50 3.19 -2.70
N GLY A 216 -12.17 2.07 -2.41
CA GLY A 216 -11.79 1.16 -1.34
C GLY A 216 -10.58 0.31 -1.74
N VAL A 217 -10.71 -0.47 -2.81
CA VAL A 217 -9.64 -1.23 -3.45
C VAL A 217 -9.62 -0.90 -4.93
N LEU A 218 -8.48 -0.48 -5.43
CA LEU A 218 -8.24 -0.24 -6.86
C LEU A 218 -7.11 -1.13 -7.34
N ILE A 219 -7.42 -2.18 -8.11
CA ILE A 219 -6.43 -3.00 -8.81
C ILE A 219 -6.20 -2.36 -10.19
N ALA A 220 -5.04 -1.73 -10.39
CA ALA A 220 -4.69 -1.03 -11.61
C ALA A 220 -3.64 -1.81 -12.42
N GLY A 221 -4.08 -2.57 -13.43
CA GLY A 221 -3.21 -3.41 -14.27
C GLY A 221 -2.68 -4.66 -13.55
N GLY A 222 -3.33 -5.08 -12.45
CA GLY A 222 -2.92 -6.24 -11.67
C GLY A 222 -3.32 -7.57 -12.30
N VAL A 223 -2.52 -8.61 -12.05
CA VAL A 223 -2.70 -9.95 -12.63
C VAL A 223 -2.77 -11.02 -11.54
N GLY A 224 -3.92 -11.70 -11.43
CA GLY A 224 -4.05 -12.84 -10.51
C GLY A 224 -4.21 -12.46 -9.04
N ASP A 225 -4.60 -11.23 -8.73
CA ASP A 225 -4.83 -10.78 -7.36
C ASP A 225 -6.12 -11.37 -6.80
N ILE A 226 -6.13 -11.53 -5.48
CA ILE A 226 -7.28 -12.05 -4.73
C ILE A 226 -7.72 -11.00 -3.71
N VAL A 227 -9.01 -10.61 -3.80
CA VAL A 227 -9.67 -9.75 -2.81
C VAL A 227 -10.79 -10.55 -2.18
N GLU A 228 -10.64 -10.92 -0.90
CA GLU A 228 -11.59 -11.84 -0.28
C GLU A 228 -11.86 -11.57 1.21
N HIS A 229 -13.07 -11.89 1.66
CA HIS A 229 -13.48 -11.78 3.07
C HIS A 229 -13.28 -10.40 3.69
N ASN A 230 -13.29 -9.33 2.89
CA ASN A 230 -13.18 -7.97 3.39
C ASN A 230 -14.54 -7.34 3.66
N VAL A 231 -14.57 -6.38 4.58
CA VAL A 231 -15.67 -5.41 4.74
C VAL A 231 -15.23 -4.10 4.09
N ILE A 232 -15.90 -3.71 3.02
CA ILE A 232 -15.55 -2.53 2.19
C ILE A 232 -16.78 -1.64 2.11
N ALA A 233 -16.71 -0.41 2.64
CA ALA A 233 -17.91 0.42 2.70
C ALA A 233 -17.63 1.93 2.69
N ASP A 234 -18.66 2.70 2.31
CA ASP A 234 -18.69 4.16 2.43
C ASP A 234 -17.62 4.87 1.59
N HIS A 235 -17.46 4.45 0.35
CA HIS A 235 -16.52 5.04 -0.61
C HIS A 235 -17.23 5.99 -1.59
N ALA A 236 -16.61 7.14 -1.91
CA ALA A 236 -17.24 8.13 -2.79
C ALA A 236 -17.34 7.64 -4.25
N GLN A 237 -16.51 6.72 -4.68
CA GLN A 237 -16.55 6.19 -6.05
C GLN A 237 -16.78 4.67 -6.06
N TYR A 238 -15.76 3.86 -5.83
CA TYR A 238 -15.85 2.40 -5.98
C TYR A 238 -15.48 1.69 -4.67
N GLY A 239 -16.23 0.66 -4.34
CA GLY A 239 -15.82 -0.27 -3.30
C GLY A 239 -14.59 -1.06 -3.75
N VAL A 240 -14.74 -1.83 -4.85
CA VAL A 240 -13.64 -2.51 -5.55
C VAL A 240 -13.70 -2.14 -7.02
N LEU A 241 -12.61 -1.65 -7.59
CA LEU A 241 -12.44 -1.42 -9.02
C LEU A 241 -11.24 -2.24 -9.54
N VAL A 242 -11.48 -3.04 -10.57
CA VAL A 242 -10.45 -3.72 -11.37
C VAL A 242 -10.38 -3.04 -12.72
N THR A 243 -9.23 -2.49 -13.09
CA THR A 243 -9.06 -1.69 -14.30
C THR A 243 -7.66 -1.89 -14.89
N PRO A 244 -7.49 -1.81 -16.22
CA PRO A 244 -6.15 -1.76 -16.78
C PRO A 244 -5.41 -0.50 -16.32
N MET A 245 -4.10 -0.53 -16.43
CA MET A 245 -3.25 0.63 -16.25
C MET A 245 -2.55 0.97 -17.56
N LEU A 246 -2.55 2.25 -17.91
CA LEU A 246 -1.77 2.80 -19.00
C LEU A 246 -0.72 3.74 -18.40
N ASP A 247 0.51 3.37 -18.57
CA ASP A 247 1.71 4.17 -18.32
C ASP A 247 2.49 4.24 -19.67
N LYS A 248 3.78 4.05 -19.71
CA LYS A 248 4.51 3.86 -20.98
C LYS A 248 4.03 2.61 -21.70
N ASN A 249 3.81 1.54 -20.93
CA ASN A 249 3.22 0.30 -21.40
C ASN A 249 1.76 0.17 -20.94
N PHE A 250 1.00 -0.63 -21.67
CA PHE A 250 -0.36 -0.98 -21.31
C PHE A 250 -0.38 -2.26 -20.49
N TYR A 251 -0.91 -2.19 -19.28
CA TYR A 251 -1.05 -3.29 -18.34
C TYR A 251 -2.52 -3.68 -18.19
N PRO A 252 -3.00 -4.74 -18.85
CA PRO A 252 -4.36 -5.21 -18.69
C PRO A 252 -4.54 -5.88 -17.32
N ALA A 253 -5.66 -5.61 -16.64
CA ALA A 253 -6.00 -6.29 -15.41
C ALA A 253 -6.59 -7.68 -15.70
N LYS A 254 -5.92 -8.77 -15.32
CA LYS A 254 -6.29 -10.13 -15.72
C LYS A 254 -6.33 -11.12 -14.57
N LYS A 255 -7.27 -12.07 -14.66
CA LYS A 255 -7.35 -13.25 -13.77
C LYS A 255 -7.49 -12.89 -12.27
N ASN A 256 -7.97 -11.69 -11.95
CA ASN A 256 -8.19 -11.28 -10.56
C ASN A 256 -9.46 -11.95 -10.03
N ILE A 257 -9.45 -12.31 -8.76
CA ILE A 257 -10.55 -13.01 -8.07
C ILE A 257 -11.06 -12.09 -6.96
N ILE A 258 -12.31 -11.68 -7.06
CA ILE A 258 -13.01 -10.90 -6.03
C ILE A 258 -14.11 -11.76 -5.46
N ARG A 259 -13.97 -12.21 -4.21
CA ARG A 259 -14.93 -13.16 -3.64
C ARG A 259 -15.17 -12.96 -2.15
N ASP A 260 -16.38 -13.39 -1.73
CA ASP A 260 -16.76 -13.46 -0.31
C ASP A 260 -16.58 -12.13 0.45
N ASN A 261 -16.69 -10.98 -0.24
CA ASN A 261 -16.60 -9.66 0.37
C ASN A 261 -17.99 -9.10 0.67
N LEU A 262 -18.09 -8.31 1.74
CA LEU A 262 -19.20 -7.42 1.99
C LEU A 262 -18.83 -6.03 1.48
N VAL A 263 -19.46 -5.59 0.36
CA VAL A 263 -19.14 -4.30 -0.28
C VAL A 263 -20.41 -3.46 -0.37
N LEU A 264 -20.43 -2.31 0.28
CA LEU A 264 -21.65 -1.53 0.48
C LEU A 264 -21.44 -0.02 0.36
N ARG A 265 -22.47 0.67 -0.10
CA ARG A 265 -22.59 2.14 -0.07
C ARG A 265 -21.45 2.87 -0.75
N SER A 266 -21.05 2.40 -1.92
CA SER A 266 -20.09 3.10 -2.77
C SER A 266 -20.83 3.98 -3.79
N GLY A 267 -20.33 5.19 -4.04
CA GLY A 267 -21.06 6.21 -4.77
C GLY A 267 -21.30 5.91 -6.24
N ARG A 268 -20.38 5.21 -6.93
CA ARG A 268 -20.55 4.80 -8.34
C ARG A 268 -20.92 3.33 -8.46
N ALA A 269 -20.13 2.46 -7.83
CA ALA A 269 -20.43 1.04 -7.76
C ALA A 269 -19.70 0.38 -6.58
N ASP A 270 -20.35 -0.63 -5.99
CA ASP A 270 -19.69 -1.45 -4.99
C ASP A 270 -18.62 -2.33 -5.64
N LEU A 271 -18.94 -2.94 -6.78
CA LEU A 271 -17.98 -3.73 -7.57
C LEU A 271 -17.94 -3.23 -9.01
N ALA A 272 -16.76 -3.02 -9.55
CA ALA A 272 -16.56 -2.62 -10.93
C ALA A 272 -15.37 -3.33 -11.58
N VAL A 273 -15.54 -3.67 -12.86
CA VAL A 273 -14.46 -4.13 -13.75
C VAL A 273 -14.52 -3.29 -15.02
N SER A 274 -13.42 -2.66 -15.39
CA SER A 274 -13.38 -1.76 -16.53
C SER A 274 -12.21 -2.03 -17.48
N GLY A 275 -12.26 -1.37 -18.63
CA GLY A 275 -11.15 -1.19 -19.56
C GLY A 275 -10.95 -2.27 -20.59
N PRO A 276 -10.27 -1.94 -21.71
CA PRO A 276 -9.92 -2.92 -22.70
C PRO A 276 -8.89 -3.92 -22.16
N GLY A 277 -8.93 -5.16 -22.67
CA GLY A 277 -7.97 -6.21 -22.33
C GLY A 277 -8.12 -6.84 -20.95
N SER A 278 -9.01 -6.34 -20.11
CA SER A 278 -9.33 -7.00 -18.84
C SER A 278 -10.05 -8.32 -19.12
N SER A 279 -9.45 -9.43 -18.73
CA SER A 279 -9.98 -10.78 -19.03
C SER A 279 -9.66 -11.76 -17.91
N GLY A 280 -10.52 -12.79 -17.76
CA GLY A 280 -10.34 -13.80 -16.75
C GLY A 280 -10.60 -13.32 -15.32
N ASN A 281 -10.97 -12.06 -15.12
CA ASN A 281 -11.37 -11.57 -13.81
C ASN A 281 -12.69 -12.22 -13.41
N CYS A 282 -12.81 -12.66 -12.17
CA CYS A 282 -14.06 -13.29 -11.74
C CYS A 282 -14.56 -12.81 -10.39
N LEU A 283 -15.87 -12.79 -10.24
CA LEU A 283 -16.57 -12.41 -9.04
C LEU A 283 -17.45 -13.54 -8.53
N SER A 284 -17.38 -13.86 -7.24
CA SER A 284 -18.25 -14.86 -6.63
C SER A 284 -18.57 -14.52 -5.17
N HIS A 285 -19.78 -14.87 -4.75
CA HIS A 285 -20.27 -14.78 -3.37
C HIS A 285 -20.07 -13.41 -2.68
N ASN A 286 -19.89 -12.33 -3.44
CA ASN A 286 -19.83 -11.01 -2.85
C ASN A 286 -21.23 -10.49 -2.53
N HIS A 287 -21.40 -9.91 -1.36
CA HIS A 287 -22.56 -9.12 -1.03
C HIS A 287 -22.31 -7.66 -1.45
N ALA A 288 -22.92 -7.24 -2.56
CA ALA A 288 -22.81 -5.92 -3.15
C ALA A 288 -24.17 -5.53 -3.74
N VAL A 289 -24.51 -4.25 -3.77
CA VAL A 289 -25.79 -3.76 -4.33
C VAL A 289 -25.60 -3.28 -5.76
N VAL A 290 -24.69 -2.35 -5.95
CA VAL A 290 -24.43 -1.71 -7.25
C VAL A 290 -23.19 -2.32 -7.91
N VAL A 291 -23.33 -2.77 -9.15
CA VAL A 291 -22.22 -3.33 -9.93
C VAL A 291 -22.11 -2.66 -11.29
N ALA A 292 -20.89 -2.46 -11.78
CA ALA A 292 -20.62 -1.87 -13.08
C ALA A 292 -19.60 -2.72 -13.88
N PRO A 293 -19.88 -3.05 -15.14
CA PRO A 293 -21.10 -2.74 -15.89
C PRO A 293 -22.32 -3.55 -15.42
N VAL A 294 -23.49 -3.11 -15.89
CA VAL A 294 -24.72 -3.90 -15.70
C VAL A 294 -24.52 -5.30 -16.26
N GLY A 295 -24.84 -6.33 -15.46
CA GLY A 295 -24.57 -7.71 -15.85
C GLY A 295 -23.21 -8.26 -15.42
N LEU A 296 -22.37 -7.46 -14.75
CA LEU A 296 -21.03 -7.87 -14.26
C LEU A 296 -21.03 -9.24 -13.59
N ARG A 297 -22.00 -9.51 -12.72
CA ARG A 297 -22.15 -10.80 -12.02
C ARG A 297 -22.39 -12.01 -12.93
N THR A 298 -22.91 -11.78 -14.13
CA THR A 298 -23.19 -12.83 -15.12
C THR A 298 -21.99 -13.09 -16.02
N VAL A 299 -21.33 -12.00 -16.46
CA VAL A 299 -20.26 -12.09 -17.47
C VAL A 299 -18.86 -12.27 -16.87
N HIS A 300 -18.70 -12.08 -15.56
CA HIS A 300 -17.45 -12.30 -14.83
C HIS A 300 -17.61 -13.28 -13.65
N ARG A 301 -18.44 -14.28 -13.81
CA ARG A 301 -18.62 -15.31 -12.78
C ARG A 301 -17.45 -16.27 -12.76
N CYS A 302 -16.91 -16.57 -11.58
CA CYS A 302 -15.88 -17.60 -11.43
C CYS A 302 -16.40 -18.96 -11.92
N GLY A 303 -15.65 -19.61 -12.80
CA GLY A 303 -16.07 -20.87 -13.46
C GLY A 303 -17.14 -20.73 -14.57
N GLY A 304 -17.49 -19.48 -14.94
CA GLY A 304 -18.48 -19.19 -15.99
C GLY A 304 -17.89 -18.44 -17.20
N LEU A 305 -18.79 -17.85 -17.99
CA LEU A 305 -18.42 -17.03 -19.13
C LEU A 305 -17.60 -15.82 -18.64
N ASN A 306 -16.45 -15.58 -19.28
CA ASN A 306 -15.57 -14.47 -18.95
C ASN A 306 -15.34 -13.68 -20.23
N LEU A 307 -16.18 -12.67 -20.47
CA LEU A 307 -16.12 -11.84 -21.65
C LEU A 307 -15.22 -10.63 -21.37
N PRO A 308 -14.32 -10.26 -22.31
CA PRO A 308 -13.50 -9.04 -22.20
C PRO A 308 -14.35 -7.80 -22.49
N LEU A 309 -15.36 -7.53 -21.66
CA LEU A 309 -16.25 -6.39 -21.85
C LEU A 309 -15.74 -5.19 -21.05
N SER A 310 -15.38 -4.15 -21.75
CA SER A 310 -15.23 -2.81 -21.22
C SER A 310 -16.52 -2.04 -21.45
N LEU A 311 -17.22 -1.67 -20.41
CA LEU A 311 -18.46 -0.88 -20.51
C LEU A 311 -18.44 0.36 -19.59
N ASP A 312 -17.28 0.72 -19.00
CA ASP A 312 -17.11 2.04 -18.39
C ASP A 312 -16.04 2.84 -19.16
N PRO A 313 -16.39 3.44 -20.33
CA PRO A 313 -15.47 4.23 -21.11
C PRO A 313 -14.99 5.49 -20.37
N LEU A 314 -15.74 5.99 -19.38
CA LEU A 314 -15.35 7.15 -18.58
C LEU A 314 -14.23 6.81 -17.61
N ALA A 315 -14.26 5.65 -16.96
CA ALA A 315 -13.18 5.21 -16.08
C ALA A 315 -11.89 4.98 -16.87
N PHE A 316 -11.98 4.38 -18.08
CA PHE A 316 -10.83 4.21 -18.95
C PHE A 316 -10.28 5.53 -19.49
N THR A 317 -11.17 6.43 -19.96
CA THR A 317 -10.77 7.75 -20.45
C THR A 317 -10.15 8.58 -19.32
N ALA A 318 -10.67 8.50 -18.12
CA ALA A 318 -10.07 9.14 -16.95
C ALA A 318 -8.66 8.58 -16.65
N LEU A 319 -8.44 7.28 -16.74
CA LEU A 319 -7.12 6.64 -16.60
C LEU A 319 -6.12 7.15 -17.65
N VAL A 320 -6.54 7.19 -18.92
CA VAL A 320 -5.70 7.70 -20.00
C VAL A 320 -5.35 9.17 -19.79
N LEU A 321 -6.33 10.01 -19.46
CA LEU A 321 -6.09 11.44 -19.23
C LEU A 321 -5.22 11.70 -17.99
N LEU A 322 -5.34 10.88 -16.96
CA LEU A 322 -4.60 11.05 -15.71
C LEU A 322 -3.20 10.48 -15.76
N SER A 323 -2.92 9.47 -16.58
CA SER A 323 -1.56 9.06 -16.88
C SER A 323 -0.75 10.18 -17.57
N PHE A 324 -1.40 11.02 -18.38
CA PHE A 324 -0.77 12.22 -18.94
C PHE A 324 -0.49 13.28 -17.88
N VAL A 325 -1.37 13.51 -16.91
CA VAL A 325 -1.15 14.50 -15.84
C VAL A 325 -0.01 14.10 -14.92
N TYR A 326 0.14 12.82 -14.60
CA TYR A 326 1.26 12.28 -13.79
C TYR A 326 2.63 12.46 -14.47
N TYR A 327 2.65 12.55 -15.82
CA TYR A 327 3.88 12.73 -16.60
C TYR A 327 4.31 14.18 -16.72
N PHE A 328 3.40 15.14 -16.61
CA PHE A 328 3.68 16.56 -16.88
C PHE A 328 3.89 17.40 -15.62
N ASP A 329 3.65 16.87 -14.44
CA ASP A 329 3.85 17.55 -13.16
C ASP A 329 4.64 16.64 -12.19
N PRO A 330 5.97 16.45 -12.42
CA PRO A 330 6.76 15.68 -11.47
C PRO A 330 6.83 16.45 -10.15
N PRO A 331 6.60 15.81 -9.01
CA PRO A 331 6.80 16.45 -7.72
C PRO A 331 8.28 16.80 -7.55
N PHE A 332 8.58 18.02 -7.20
CA PHE A 332 9.91 18.51 -6.84
C PHE A 332 10.34 18.05 -5.46
#